data_5603dce02f76dcd3a9a9903f46fdd63a
#
_entry.id   5603dce02f76dcd3a9a9903f46fdd63a
#
_cell.length_a   1.000
_cell.length_b   1.000
_cell.length_c   1.000
_cell.angle_alpha   90.00
_cell.angle_beta   90.00
_cell.angle_gamma   90.00
#
_symmetry.space_group_name_H-M   'P 1'
#
loop_
_entity.id
_entity.type
_entity.pdbx_description
1 polymer ?
#
loop_
_entity_poly.entity_id
_entity_poly.type
_entity_poly.pdbx_seq_one_letter_code
_entity_poly.pdbx_strand_id
1 'polypeptide(L)'
;MLNNDTFYPTPVPLIDRMIAKIKGRPQTVLDPAAGMAAIIERMRDYSTMDSDNRYCYRPYENCSYSAIEIDTNLQAILDKKPFVSLIDTDFLQYSGRDHFDLIIANPPFDRGDLHLLKAIDIMHRGEIVYLLNAETIRNPYTHSRKELAQRLAERNAEIEFVPDAFKDAERQTDVEVA
;
A
#
# COMPACT_ATOMS: atom_id res chain seq x y z
N MET A 1 -14.97 16.31 -12.07
CA MET A 1 -14.61 15.13 -12.88
C MET A 1 -13.32 14.61 -12.27
N LEU A 2 -13.26 13.36 -11.84
CA LEU A 2 -12.02 12.73 -11.41
C LEU A 2 -11.06 12.77 -12.59
N ASN A 3 -9.84 13.26 -12.38
CA ASN A 3 -8.79 13.20 -13.40
C ASN A 3 -8.38 11.73 -13.51
N ASN A 4 -9.05 11.00 -14.41
CA ASN A 4 -9.10 9.53 -14.46
C ASN A 4 -7.80 8.88 -14.92
N ASP A 5 -6.73 9.64 -15.17
CA ASP A 5 -5.54 9.11 -15.85
C ASP A 5 -4.51 8.46 -14.92
N THR A 6 -4.61 8.68 -13.62
CA THR A 6 -3.60 8.20 -12.65
C THR A 6 -4.13 7.32 -11.52
N PHE A 7 -5.45 7.25 -11.32
CA PHE A 7 -6.03 6.43 -10.26
C PHE A 7 -6.38 5.02 -10.77
N TYR A 8 -5.74 4.01 -10.20
CA TYR A 8 -5.98 2.59 -10.45
C TYR A 8 -6.45 1.92 -9.16
N PRO A 9 -7.76 1.64 -9.00
CA PRO A 9 -8.24 0.89 -7.86
C PRO A 9 -7.55 -0.47 -7.77
N THR A 10 -7.02 -0.81 -6.60
CA THR A 10 -6.37 -2.10 -6.40
C THR A 10 -7.41 -3.21 -6.37
N PRO A 11 -7.31 -4.23 -7.23
CA PRO A 11 -8.24 -5.37 -7.23
C PRO A 11 -8.24 -6.10 -5.89
N VAL A 12 -9.43 -6.53 -5.42
CA VAL A 12 -9.59 -7.22 -4.13
C VAL A 12 -8.67 -8.44 -3.99
N PRO A 13 -8.51 -9.33 -4.99
CA PRO A 13 -7.59 -10.46 -4.87
C PRO A 13 -6.14 -10.03 -4.64
N LEU A 14 -5.74 -8.90 -5.21
CA LEU A 14 -4.39 -8.35 -5.03
C LEU A 14 -4.21 -7.76 -3.63
N ILE A 15 -5.24 -7.06 -3.12
CA ILE A 15 -5.24 -6.58 -1.72
C ILE A 15 -5.14 -7.77 -0.75
N ASP A 16 -5.88 -8.85 -1.01
CA ASP A 16 -5.81 -10.07 -0.17
C ASP A 16 -4.40 -10.68 -0.15
N ARG A 17 -3.72 -10.66 -1.30
CA ARG A 17 -2.30 -11.08 -1.35
C ARG A 17 -1.40 -10.16 -0.53
N MET A 18 -1.59 -8.85 -0.61
CA MET A 18 -0.84 -7.89 0.21
C MET A 18 -1.07 -8.15 1.71
N ILE A 19 -2.32 -8.32 2.12
CA ILE A 19 -2.66 -8.60 3.52
C ILE A 19 -2.03 -9.91 4.00
N ALA A 20 -1.99 -10.94 3.15
CA ALA A 20 -1.38 -12.23 3.47
C ALA A 20 0.15 -12.15 3.70
N LYS A 21 0.81 -11.08 3.24
CA LYS A 21 2.24 -10.83 3.50
C LYS A 21 2.52 -10.22 4.86
N ILE A 22 1.52 -9.69 5.54
CA ILE A 22 1.67 -9.09 6.88
C ILE A 22 1.98 -10.22 7.88
N LYS A 23 3.12 -10.13 8.55
CA LYS A 23 3.59 -11.16 9.52
C LYS A 23 3.26 -10.77 10.96
N GLY A 24 3.22 -9.46 11.22
CA GLY A 24 2.96 -8.91 12.55
C GLY A 24 1.47 -8.69 12.88
N ARG A 25 1.26 -7.98 13.98
CA ARG A 25 -0.07 -7.52 14.41
C ARG A 25 -0.03 -6.00 14.56
N PRO A 26 -0.11 -5.27 13.44
CA PRO A 26 -0.05 -3.82 13.46
C PRO A 26 -1.22 -3.24 14.26
N GLN A 27 -0.96 -2.16 15.01
CA GLN A 27 -1.97 -1.33 15.65
C GLN A 27 -2.14 -0.01 14.92
N THR A 28 -1.07 0.45 14.27
CA THR A 28 -1.03 1.70 13.51
C THR A 28 -0.63 1.40 12.06
N VAL A 29 -1.48 1.81 11.12
CA VAL A 29 -1.33 1.53 9.69
C VAL A 29 -1.33 2.83 8.91
N LEU A 30 -0.38 2.99 7.99
CA LEU A 30 -0.36 4.07 7.01
C LEU A 30 -0.59 3.51 5.60
N ASP A 31 -1.53 4.11 4.88
CA ASP A 31 -1.63 4.03 3.42
C ASP A 31 -1.23 5.38 2.83
N PRO A 32 0.00 5.52 2.29
CA PRO A 32 0.51 6.80 1.78
C PRO A 32 0.08 7.15 0.34
N ALA A 33 -0.81 6.36 -0.25
CA ALA A 33 -1.41 6.59 -1.56
C ALA A 33 -2.85 6.02 -1.56
N ALA A 34 -3.65 6.50 -0.60
CA ALA A 34 -4.84 5.81 -0.13
C ALA A 34 -5.99 5.73 -1.14
N GLY A 35 -6.00 6.58 -2.16
CA GLY A 35 -7.09 6.61 -3.12
C GLY A 35 -8.45 6.75 -2.44
N MET A 36 -9.33 5.80 -2.67
CA MET A 36 -10.63 5.71 -1.99
C MET A 36 -10.59 4.86 -0.70
N ALA A 37 -9.41 4.53 -0.17
CA ALA A 37 -9.17 3.65 0.97
C ALA A 37 -9.52 2.16 0.75
N ALA A 38 -9.43 1.66 -0.47
CA ALA A 38 -9.79 0.27 -0.78
C ALA A 38 -8.97 -0.74 0.02
N ILE A 39 -7.66 -0.50 0.19
CA ILE A 39 -6.77 -1.35 1.00
C ILE A 39 -7.20 -1.32 2.47
N ILE A 40 -7.43 -0.14 3.03
CA ILE A 40 -7.85 0.04 4.43
C ILE A 40 -9.19 -0.64 4.68
N GLU A 41 -10.19 -0.43 3.80
CA GLU A 41 -11.50 -1.08 3.93
C GLU A 41 -11.38 -2.59 3.90
N ARG A 42 -10.61 -3.13 2.94
CA ARG A 42 -10.40 -4.57 2.85
C ARG A 42 -9.68 -5.13 4.05
N MET A 43 -8.68 -4.43 4.62
CA MET A 43 -8.02 -4.84 5.85
C MET A 43 -9.00 -4.92 7.01
N ARG A 44 -9.85 -3.93 7.20
CA ARG A 44 -10.85 -3.92 8.28
C ARG A 44 -11.85 -5.07 8.17
N ASP A 45 -12.24 -5.41 6.95
CA ASP A 45 -13.18 -6.50 6.66
C ASP A 45 -12.51 -7.86 6.57
N TYR A 46 -11.17 -7.89 6.53
CA TYR A 46 -10.41 -9.13 6.43
C TYR A 46 -10.66 -10.00 7.66
N SER A 47 -11.07 -11.23 7.40
CA SER A 47 -11.37 -12.20 8.46
C SER A 47 -10.64 -13.51 8.19
N THR A 48 -10.16 -14.11 9.28
CA THR A 48 -9.61 -15.45 9.27
C THR A 48 -10.44 -16.35 10.17
N MET A 49 -10.55 -17.62 9.81
CA MET A 49 -11.14 -18.64 10.68
C MET A 49 -10.06 -19.23 11.57
N ASP A 50 -10.42 -19.65 12.78
CA ASP A 50 -9.53 -20.45 13.58
C ASP A 50 -9.33 -21.85 12.95
N SER A 51 -8.36 -22.61 13.46
CA SER A 51 -8.01 -23.94 12.95
C SER A 51 -9.20 -24.92 12.93
N ASP A 52 -10.20 -24.67 13.78
CA ASP A 52 -11.38 -25.52 13.92
C ASP A 52 -12.60 -24.95 13.18
N ASN A 53 -12.43 -23.85 12.46
CA ASN A 53 -13.47 -23.16 11.68
C ASN A 53 -14.67 -22.67 12.53
N ARG A 54 -14.42 -22.39 13.82
CA ARG A 54 -15.47 -22.04 14.81
C ARG A 54 -15.60 -20.55 15.07
N TYR A 55 -14.52 -19.79 14.92
CA TYR A 55 -14.49 -18.36 15.20
C TYR A 55 -13.96 -17.57 14.03
N CYS A 56 -14.71 -16.54 13.63
CA CYS A 56 -14.25 -15.53 12.70
C CYS A 56 -13.47 -14.46 13.48
N TYR A 57 -12.20 -14.29 13.17
CA TYR A 57 -11.35 -13.28 13.77
C TYR A 57 -10.98 -12.21 12.74
N ARG A 58 -11.13 -10.95 13.10
CA ARG A 58 -10.77 -9.79 12.26
C ARG A 58 -9.53 -9.11 12.86
N PRO A 59 -8.34 -9.50 12.41
CA PRO A 59 -7.10 -9.07 13.05
C PRO A 59 -6.82 -7.57 12.94
N TYR A 60 -7.42 -6.90 11.97
CA TYR A 60 -7.12 -5.51 11.64
C TYR A 60 -8.31 -4.55 11.87
N GLU A 61 -9.45 -5.02 12.38
CA GLU A 61 -10.66 -4.21 12.56
C GLU A 61 -10.44 -2.97 13.45
N ASN A 62 -9.62 -3.11 14.48
CA ASN A 62 -9.38 -2.08 15.50
C ASN A 62 -8.04 -1.33 15.32
N CYS A 63 -7.37 -1.45 14.17
CA CYS A 63 -6.20 -0.66 13.89
C CYS A 63 -6.55 0.83 13.74
N SER A 64 -5.61 1.69 14.11
CA SER A 64 -5.66 3.11 13.75
C SER A 64 -5.14 3.28 12.32
N TYR A 65 -5.97 3.81 11.45
CA TYR A 65 -5.63 3.98 10.04
C TYR A 65 -5.37 5.44 9.70
N SER A 66 -4.18 5.70 9.17
CA SER A 66 -3.77 6.98 8.61
C SER A 66 -3.68 6.88 7.08
N ALA A 67 -4.04 7.94 6.40
CA ALA A 67 -4.00 8.05 4.95
C ALA A 67 -3.29 9.31 4.51
N ILE A 68 -2.61 9.24 3.36
CA ILE A 68 -2.11 10.40 2.63
C ILE A 68 -2.62 10.27 1.20
N GLU A 69 -3.18 11.35 0.64
CA GLU A 69 -3.76 11.35 -0.70
C GLU A 69 -3.61 12.72 -1.35
N ILE A 70 -3.08 12.75 -2.58
CA ILE A 70 -2.79 14.00 -3.28
C ILE A 70 -4.00 14.56 -4.04
N ASP A 71 -4.92 13.71 -4.50
CA ASP A 71 -6.11 14.14 -5.23
C ASP A 71 -7.16 14.68 -4.25
N THR A 72 -7.53 15.95 -4.40
CA THR A 72 -8.50 16.63 -3.53
C THR A 72 -9.91 16.03 -3.57
N ASN A 73 -10.31 15.40 -4.68
CA ASN A 73 -11.62 14.73 -4.74
C ASN A 73 -11.60 13.43 -3.95
N LEU A 74 -10.47 12.69 -3.98
CA LEU A 74 -10.29 11.48 -3.19
C LEU A 74 -10.14 11.82 -1.70
N GLN A 75 -9.48 12.92 -1.35
CA GLN A 75 -9.45 13.45 0.03
C GLN A 75 -10.87 13.66 0.56
N ALA A 76 -11.75 14.31 -0.23
CA ALA A 76 -13.13 14.53 0.17
C ALA A 76 -13.96 13.23 0.35
N ILE A 77 -13.53 12.13 -0.26
CA ILE A 77 -14.10 10.80 -0.03
C ILE A 77 -13.55 10.22 1.29
N LEU A 78 -12.23 10.33 1.52
CA LEU A 78 -11.58 9.87 2.74
C LEU A 78 -12.12 10.56 3.99
N ASP A 79 -12.36 11.87 3.94
CA ASP A 79 -12.92 12.66 5.05
C ASP A 79 -14.31 12.19 5.52
N LYS A 80 -15.04 11.47 4.66
CA LYS A 80 -16.33 10.87 5.01
C LYS A 80 -16.22 9.51 5.69
N LYS A 81 -15.01 8.97 5.79
CA LYS A 81 -14.76 7.65 6.39
C LYS A 81 -14.27 7.81 7.83
N PRO A 82 -15.12 7.57 8.85
CA PRO A 82 -14.80 7.89 10.25
C PRO A 82 -13.65 7.03 10.83
N PHE A 83 -13.25 6.00 10.12
CA PHE A 83 -12.17 5.08 10.51
C PHE A 83 -10.82 5.41 9.85
N VAL A 84 -10.73 6.45 9.03
CA VAL A 84 -9.50 6.89 8.35
C VAL A 84 -9.18 8.31 8.80
N SER A 85 -7.93 8.54 9.19
CA SER A 85 -7.40 9.88 9.45
C SER A 85 -6.56 10.32 8.25
N LEU A 86 -7.02 11.32 7.50
CA LEU A 86 -6.19 11.98 6.49
C LEU A 86 -5.17 12.86 7.20
N ILE A 87 -3.88 12.52 7.13
CA ILE A 87 -2.81 13.19 7.91
C ILE A 87 -1.95 14.14 7.08
N ASP A 88 -1.90 13.96 5.76
CA ASP A 88 -1.18 14.83 4.82
C ASP A 88 -1.75 14.66 3.41
N THR A 89 -1.27 15.49 2.48
CA THR A 89 -1.70 15.50 1.08
C THR A 89 -0.64 14.97 0.12
N ASP A 90 0.64 15.09 0.40
CA ASP A 90 1.74 14.61 -0.46
C ASP A 90 2.74 13.78 0.36
N PHE A 91 2.72 12.48 0.13
CA PHE A 91 3.60 11.56 0.86
C PHE A 91 5.08 11.86 0.66
N LEU A 92 5.49 12.29 -0.54
CA LEU A 92 6.90 12.58 -0.80
C LEU A 92 7.38 13.83 -0.04
N GLN A 93 6.47 14.73 0.33
CA GLN A 93 6.74 15.92 1.15
C GLN A 93 6.46 15.69 2.64
N TYR A 94 5.81 14.58 3.00
CA TYR A 94 5.47 14.27 4.40
C TYR A 94 6.70 14.29 5.30
N SER A 95 6.62 15.07 6.37
CA SER A 95 7.70 15.25 7.36
C SER A 95 7.24 14.96 8.79
N GLY A 96 6.08 14.31 8.93
CA GLY A 96 5.56 13.89 10.24
C GLY A 96 6.52 12.93 10.96
N ARG A 97 6.38 12.88 12.28
CA ARG A 97 7.16 12.00 13.16
C ARG A 97 6.32 10.84 13.70
N ASP A 98 5.20 10.55 13.03
CA ASP A 98 4.32 9.48 13.44
C ASP A 98 5.01 8.13 13.29
N HIS A 99 4.70 7.22 14.19
CA HIS A 99 5.19 5.85 14.13
C HIS A 99 4.09 4.93 13.61
N PHE A 100 4.42 4.14 12.62
CA PHE A 100 3.52 3.16 12.03
C PHE A 100 4.10 1.76 12.23
N ASP A 101 3.24 0.80 12.58
CA ASP A 101 3.61 -0.62 12.63
C ASP A 101 3.58 -1.25 11.24
N LEU A 102 2.75 -0.70 10.34
CA LEU A 102 2.62 -1.13 8.96
C LEU A 102 2.48 0.07 8.02
N ILE A 103 3.24 0.06 6.94
CA ILE A 103 2.98 0.90 5.77
C ILE A 103 2.57 -0.03 4.62
N ILE A 104 1.37 0.17 4.07
CA ILE A 104 0.83 -0.66 3.00
C ILE A 104 0.28 0.22 1.89
N ALA A 105 0.71 0.02 0.64
CA ALA A 105 0.32 0.90 -0.46
C ALA A 105 0.37 0.27 -1.84
N ASN A 106 -0.46 0.83 -2.71
CA ASN A 106 -0.35 0.75 -4.16
C ASN A 106 -0.09 2.17 -4.71
N PRO A 107 1.16 2.66 -4.71
CA PRO A 107 1.48 4.01 -5.16
C PRO A 107 1.35 4.17 -6.67
N PRO A 108 1.33 5.41 -7.20
CA PRO A 108 1.43 5.66 -8.63
C PRO A 108 2.66 4.97 -9.22
N PHE A 109 2.48 4.19 -10.30
CA PHE A 109 3.53 3.33 -10.86
C PHE A 109 4.75 4.08 -11.40
N ASP A 110 4.56 5.31 -11.85
CA ASP A 110 5.64 6.18 -12.34
C ASP A 110 6.56 6.70 -11.22
N ARG A 111 6.09 6.72 -9.97
CA ARG A 111 6.81 7.21 -8.78
C ARG A 111 6.91 6.18 -7.66
N GLY A 112 6.61 4.93 -7.94
CA GLY A 112 6.58 3.86 -6.95
C GLY A 112 7.93 3.65 -6.25
N ASP A 113 9.04 3.82 -6.96
CA ASP A 113 10.40 3.75 -6.40
C ASP A 113 10.64 4.85 -5.34
N LEU A 114 10.24 6.09 -5.63
CA LEU A 114 10.38 7.22 -4.69
C LEU A 114 9.48 7.03 -3.47
N HIS A 115 8.24 6.55 -3.67
CA HIS A 115 7.33 6.26 -2.58
C HIS A 115 7.88 5.17 -1.66
N LEU A 116 8.39 4.07 -2.21
CA LEU A 116 8.95 3.01 -1.38
C LEU A 116 10.24 3.43 -0.67
N LEU A 117 11.13 4.17 -1.33
CA LEU A 117 12.30 4.76 -0.67
C LEU A 117 11.88 5.63 0.52
N LYS A 118 10.90 6.51 0.33
CA LYS A 118 10.35 7.35 1.41
C LYS A 118 9.76 6.51 2.54
N ALA A 119 9.01 5.45 2.23
CA ALA A 119 8.46 4.55 3.23
C ALA A 119 9.57 3.87 4.05
N ILE A 120 10.65 3.43 3.39
CA ILE A 120 11.83 2.87 4.05
C ILE A 120 12.52 3.90 4.97
N ASP A 121 12.56 5.17 4.57
CA ASP A 121 13.21 6.22 5.35
C ASP A 121 12.44 6.56 6.64
N ILE A 122 11.12 6.52 6.60
CA ILE A 122 10.28 6.85 7.77
C ILE A 122 9.97 5.62 8.66
N MET A 123 10.12 4.41 8.13
CA MET A 123 9.87 3.18 8.88
C MET A 123 11.08 2.80 9.72
N HIS A 124 11.05 3.14 11.01
CA HIS A 124 12.12 2.76 11.94
C HIS A 124 11.93 1.34 12.47
N ARG A 125 10.69 0.92 12.65
CA ARG A 125 10.32 -0.42 13.14
C ARG A 125 8.92 -0.77 12.67
N GLY A 126 8.75 -1.94 12.08
CA GLY A 126 7.47 -2.41 11.56
C GLY A 126 7.63 -3.12 10.22
N GLU A 127 6.57 -3.16 9.45
CA GLU A 127 6.52 -3.84 8.16
C GLU A 127 6.12 -2.88 7.04
N ILE A 128 6.63 -3.14 5.85
CA ILE A 128 6.25 -2.42 4.62
C ILE A 128 5.76 -3.44 3.61
N VAL A 129 4.56 -3.25 3.08
CA VAL A 129 3.97 -4.05 2.00
C VAL A 129 3.58 -3.12 0.86
N TYR A 130 4.23 -3.29 -0.29
CA TYR A 130 4.09 -2.38 -1.43
C TYR A 130 3.82 -3.12 -2.72
N LEU A 131 2.97 -2.54 -3.57
CA LEU A 131 2.87 -2.90 -4.98
C LEU A 131 3.74 -1.96 -5.80
N LEU A 132 4.53 -2.52 -6.70
CA LEU A 132 5.34 -1.77 -7.65
C LEU A 132 5.14 -2.32 -9.06
N ASN A 133 5.38 -1.48 -10.07
CA ASN A 133 5.58 -2.02 -11.41
C ASN A 133 6.82 -2.92 -11.40
N ALA A 134 6.70 -4.15 -11.92
CA ALA A 134 7.78 -5.14 -11.93
C ALA A 134 9.05 -4.63 -12.61
N GLU A 135 8.93 -3.76 -13.62
CA GLU A 135 10.06 -3.12 -14.28
C GLU A 135 10.90 -2.22 -13.34
N THR A 136 10.29 -1.72 -12.27
CA THR A 136 11.03 -0.96 -11.25
C THR A 136 12.11 -1.80 -10.60
N ILE A 137 11.85 -3.09 -10.41
CA ILE A 137 12.75 -4.05 -9.79
C ILE A 137 13.63 -4.77 -10.84
N ARG A 138 13.02 -5.20 -11.96
CA ARG A 138 13.73 -5.98 -13.00
C ARG A 138 14.75 -5.15 -13.78
N ASN A 139 14.44 -3.87 -13.98
CA ASN A 139 15.26 -2.98 -14.81
C ASN A 139 15.56 -1.64 -14.09
N PRO A 140 16.43 -1.65 -13.07
CA PRO A 140 16.75 -0.47 -12.27
C PRO A 140 17.71 0.47 -13.01
N TYR A 141 17.25 1.20 -14.03
CA TYR A 141 18.10 2.09 -14.83
C TYR A 141 18.27 3.49 -14.22
N THR A 142 17.32 3.98 -13.42
CA THR A 142 17.44 5.29 -12.74
C THR A 142 18.26 5.19 -11.46
N HIS A 143 18.75 6.33 -10.95
CA HIS A 143 19.47 6.39 -9.68
C HIS A 143 18.58 5.88 -8.52
N SER A 144 17.34 6.37 -8.44
CA SER A 144 16.36 5.98 -7.41
C SER A 144 16.05 4.47 -7.42
N ARG A 145 15.88 3.88 -8.62
CA ARG A 145 15.63 2.42 -8.74
C ARG A 145 16.85 1.58 -8.33
N LYS A 146 18.07 2.06 -8.65
CA LYS A 146 19.31 1.38 -8.20
C LYS A 146 19.45 1.46 -6.68
N GLU A 147 19.21 2.63 -6.11
CA GLU A 147 19.21 2.81 -4.66
C GLU A 147 18.15 1.91 -3.99
N LEU A 148 16.92 1.88 -4.55
CA LEU A 148 15.87 1.01 -4.04
C LEU A 148 16.28 -0.46 -4.08
N ALA A 149 16.82 -0.95 -5.20
CA ALA A 149 17.28 -2.34 -5.33
C ALA A 149 18.34 -2.68 -4.28
N GLN A 150 19.29 -1.79 -4.01
CA GLN A 150 20.28 -1.96 -2.97
C GLN A 150 19.63 -2.04 -1.58
N ARG A 151 18.74 -1.10 -1.24
CA ARG A 151 18.08 -1.06 0.07
C ARG A 151 17.18 -2.28 0.33
N LEU A 152 16.51 -2.80 -0.71
CA LEU A 152 15.72 -4.01 -0.62
C LEU A 152 16.60 -5.24 -0.36
N ALA A 153 17.75 -5.34 -1.06
CA ALA A 153 18.71 -6.42 -0.84
C ALA A 153 19.30 -6.39 0.59
N GLU A 154 19.69 -5.21 1.08
CA GLU A 154 20.21 -5.03 2.44
C GLU A 154 19.21 -5.45 3.54
N ARG A 155 17.92 -5.37 3.26
CA ARG A 155 16.83 -5.75 4.18
C ARG A 155 16.31 -7.16 3.97
N ASN A 156 16.86 -7.91 3.01
CA ASN A 156 16.35 -9.22 2.60
C ASN A 156 14.85 -9.17 2.27
N ALA A 157 14.43 -8.15 1.52
CA ALA A 157 13.03 -7.96 1.17
C ALA A 157 12.51 -9.17 0.37
N GLU A 158 11.29 -9.60 0.69
CA GLU A 158 10.59 -10.62 -0.08
C GLU A 158 9.95 -9.96 -1.30
N ILE A 159 10.26 -10.45 -2.49
CA ILE A 159 9.72 -9.93 -3.76
C ILE A 159 8.97 -11.05 -4.45
N GLU A 160 7.72 -10.78 -4.82
CA GLU A 160 6.86 -11.69 -5.57
C GLU A 160 6.34 -11.00 -6.83
N PHE A 161 6.54 -11.60 -7.99
CA PHE A 161 6.03 -11.10 -9.26
C PHE A 161 4.65 -11.67 -9.57
N VAL A 162 3.68 -10.82 -9.81
CA VAL A 162 2.30 -11.18 -10.10
C VAL A 162 1.95 -10.74 -11.52
N PRO A 163 1.96 -11.65 -12.50
CA PRO A 163 1.58 -11.33 -13.87
C PRO A 163 0.08 -10.98 -13.94
N ASP A 164 -0.30 -10.15 -14.90
CA ASP A 164 -1.69 -9.76 -15.19
C ASP A 164 -2.45 -9.24 -13.95
N ALA A 165 -1.76 -8.60 -13.01
CA ALA A 165 -2.29 -8.24 -11.70
C ALA A 165 -3.53 -7.31 -11.75
N PHE A 166 -3.70 -6.54 -12.82
CA PHE A 166 -4.81 -5.62 -13.04
C PHE A 166 -5.73 -6.01 -14.19
N LYS A 167 -5.66 -7.25 -14.67
CA LYS A 167 -6.45 -7.73 -15.81
C LYS A 167 -7.96 -7.65 -15.57
N ASP A 168 -8.39 -7.87 -14.34
CA ASP A 168 -9.80 -7.83 -13.92
C ASP A 168 -10.21 -6.49 -13.31
N ALA A 169 -9.35 -5.47 -13.36
CA ALA A 169 -9.68 -4.14 -12.89
C ALA A 169 -10.61 -3.42 -13.89
N GLU A 170 -11.38 -2.44 -13.41
CA GLU A 170 -12.23 -1.59 -14.27
C GLU A 170 -11.43 -0.92 -15.41
N ARG A 171 -10.13 -0.73 -15.21
CA ARG A 171 -9.16 -0.32 -16.20
C ARG A 171 -8.14 -1.44 -16.38
N GLN A 172 -8.28 -2.20 -17.45
CA GLN A 172 -7.34 -3.26 -17.78
C GLN A 172 -5.98 -2.65 -18.14
N THR A 173 -4.95 -3.07 -17.44
CA THR A 173 -3.56 -2.78 -17.80
C THR A 173 -2.78 -4.09 -17.75
N ASP A 174 -1.98 -4.34 -18.77
CA ASP A 174 -1.03 -5.47 -18.82
C ASP A 174 0.19 -5.18 -17.91
N VAL A 175 -0.06 -4.82 -16.65
CA VAL A 175 1.00 -4.50 -15.69
C VAL A 175 1.24 -5.69 -14.78
N GLU A 176 2.46 -6.19 -14.80
CA GLU A 176 2.98 -7.09 -13.79
C GLU A 176 3.43 -6.26 -12.58
N VAL A 177 3.09 -6.68 -11.37
CA VAL A 177 3.51 -6.02 -10.13
C VAL A 177 4.47 -6.90 -9.33
N ALA A 178 5.29 -6.27 -8.54
CA ALA A 178 6.24 -6.89 -7.62
C ALA A 178 6.00 -6.40 -6.19
#